data_5447aa891982dca4d36fbefab2c863ba
#
_entry.id   5447aa891982dca4d36fbefab2c863ba
#
_cell.length_a   1.000
_cell.length_b   1.000
_cell.length_c   1.000
_cell.angle_alpha   90.00
_cell.angle_beta   90.00
_cell.angle_gamma   90.00
#
_symmetry.space_group_name_H-M   'P 1'
#
loop_
_entity.id
_entity.type
_entity.pdbx_description
1 polymer ?
#
loop_
_entity_poly.entity_id
_entity_poly.type
_entity_poly.pdbx_seq_one_letter_code
_entity_poly.pdbx_strand_id
1 'polypeptide(L)'
;ADQTYHQTFIDGSGIYKVWGTRGSSKTISFTTYLPDTLSESLHVLDKLKYEHDGSFEIILGGKNQNFTNWMPLENTLIRLLVRQTYSDWNNEIPGTIHIDRIDKEKPSFPIINSRSVSNNLVNLGNKVLLNATRWPEYQLKRIEQMIAVNSISKPRKVGQTGGLLGRLMSHGHFNLKDDEVLIIKAWPTEAEYQGIQLGNPWWQSLDYANRITSLTADQSALSSDGAYYYILSRTDPGYANWLDIEDFDRGAILMRWDGLKDTYLDSALFPTAYLVKIDELKSFLPNDEQKISKDERINQILNRRKHVQKRFNY
;
A
#
# COMPACT_ATOMS: atom_id res chain seq x y z
N ALA A 1 -1.19 0.10 -4.85
CA ALA A 1 -2.44 -0.51 -5.34
C ALA A 1 -3.47 -0.70 -4.21
N ASP A 2 -3.09 -1.33 -3.12
CA ASP A 2 -4.01 -1.84 -2.10
C ASP A 2 -4.34 -0.84 -0.99
N GLN A 3 -3.84 0.39 -1.06
CA GLN A 3 -4.04 1.40 -0.03
C GLN A 3 -4.49 2.72 -0.61
N THR A 4 -5.47 3.36 0.04
CA THR A 4 -5.73 4.78 -0.14
C THR A 4 -5.06 5.57 0.98
N TYR A 5 -4.63 6.78 0.63
CA TYR A 5 -3.97 7.71 1.52
C TYR A 5 -4.75 9.02 1.55
N HIS A 6 -5.28 9.36 2.72
CA HIS A 6 -5.89 10.65 2.97
C HIS A 6 -4.96 11.43 3.89
N GLN A 7 -4.61 12.65 3.52
CA GLN A 7 -3.69 13.44 4.34
C GLN A 7 -4.09 14.91 4.42
N THR A 8 -3.78 15.49 5.55
CA THR A 8 -3.91 16.94 5.76
C THR A 8 -2.82 17.42 6.70
N PHE A 9 -2.54 18.73 6.66
CA PHE A 9 -1.67 19.40 7.63
C PHE A 9 -2.54 20.13 8.63
N ILE A 10 -2.24 19.93 9.92
CA ILE A 10 -2.96 20.53 11.05
C ILE A 10 -1.99 21.23 11.99
N ASP A 11 -2.47 22.27 12.65
CA ASP A 11 -1.77 22.96 13.72
C ASP A 11 -1.86 22.14 15.01
N GLY A 12 -0.73 21.57 15.46
CA GLY A 12 -0.70 20.69 16.61
C GLY A 12 -1.04 21.35 17.95
N SER A 13 -1.13 22.69 17.99
CA SER A 13 -1.67 23.40 19.16
C SER A 13 -3.20 23.36 19.24
N GLY A 14 -3.89 22.91 18.17
CA GLY A 14 -5.35 22.83 18.10
C GLY A 14 -5.91 21.52 18.65
N ILE A 15 -7.23 21.49 18.79
CA ILE A 15 -7.98 20.26 19.08
C ILE A 15 -8.89 19.95 17.90
N TYR A 16 -8.82 18.71 17.42
CA TYR A 16 -9.57 18.29 16.24
C TYR A 16 -10.41 17.06 16.55
N LYS A 17 -11.57 16.99 15.90
CA LYS A 17 -12.38 15.78 15.81
C LYS A 17 -12.21 15.19 14.41
N VAL A 18 -11.71 13.95 14.34
CA VAL A 18 -11.77 13.12 13.12
C VAL A 18 -12.92 12.16 13.28
N TRP A 19 -13.79 12.09 12.28
CA TRP A 19 -14.99 11.28 12.35
C TRP A 19 -15.38 10.73 10.99
N GLY A 20 -16.24 9.72 11.00
CA GLY A 20 -16.71 9.07 9.78
C GLY A 20 -17.22 7.67 10.02
N THR A 21 -17.18 6.86 8.96
CA THR A 21 -17.60 5.47 9.01
C THR A 21 -16.43 4.54 8.67
N ARG A 22 -16.38 3.37 9.32
CA ARG A 22 -15.31 2.39 9.14
C ARG A 22 -15.28 1.81 7.71
N GLY A 23 -16.42 1.68 7.06
CA GLY A 23 -16.53 0.83 5.89
C GLY A 23 -16.17 -0.63 6.21
N SER A 24 -15.67 -1.36 5.22
CA SER A 24 -15.21 -2.73 5.42
C SER A 24 -13.79 -2.98 4.89
N SER A 25 -12.98 -1.91 4.70
CA SER A 25 -11.56 -2.07 4.35
C SER A 25 -10.85 -2.97 5.37
N LYS A 26 -9.87 -3.76 4.95
CA LYS A 26 -9.16 -4.73 5.80
C LYS A 26 -8.61 -4.08 7.06
N THR A 27 -7.85 -2.99 6.90
CA THR A 27 -7.34 -2.19 8.02
C THR A 27 -7.52 -0.70 7.76
N ILE A 28 -7.61 0.08 8.84
CA ILE A 28 -7.52 1.53 8.82
C ILE A 28 -6.55 1.99 9.90
N SER A 29 -5.69 2.95 9.57
CA SER A 29 -4.74 3.51 10.55
C SER A 29 -4.63 5.01 10.40
N PHE A 30 -4.52 5.69 11.52
CA PHE A 30 -4.29 7.13 11.64
C PHE A 30 -2.88 7.34 12.19
N THR A 31 -2.09 8.11 11.49
CA THR A 31 -0.68 8.31 11.84
C THR A 31 -0.34 9.78 11.75
N THR A 32 0.34 10.31 12.75
CA THR A 32 0.87 11.67 12.74
C THR A 32 2.37 11.67 12.45
N TYR A 33 2.80 12.67 11.70
CA TYR A 33 4.18 12.89 11.31
C TYR A 33 4.54 14.37 11.41
N LEU A 34 5.81 14.68 11.54
CA LEU A 34 6.31 16.00 11.17
C LEU A 34 6.12 16.25 9.67
N PRO A 35 6.12 17.50 9.19
CA PRO A 35 5.82 17.82 7.79
C PRO A 35 6.74 17.16 6.76
N ASP A 36 7.92 16.72 7.15
CA ASP A 36 8.83 15.99 6.25
C ASP A 36 8.26 14.60 5.91
N THR A 37 8.30 14.25 4.63
CA THR A 37 7.83 12.95 4.13
C THR A 37 8.64 11.76 4.61
N LEU A 38 9.85 11.98 5.11
CA LEU A 38 10.74 10.94 5.67
C LEU A 38 10.77 10.93 7.20
N SER A 39 9.99 11.78 7.87
CA SER A 39 9.95 11.79 9.33
C SER A 39 9.41 10.47 9.88
N GLU A 40 9.89 10.11 11.05
CA GLU A 40 9.31 9.02 11.84
C GLU A 40 7.85 9.34 12.20
N SER A 41 7.05 8.29 12.36
CA SER A 41 5.70 8.46 12.90
C SER A 41 5.79 8.92 14.35
N LEU A 42 5.05 9.96 14.70
CA LEU A 42 4.95 10.44 16.07
C LEU A 42 3.99 9.55 16.88
N HIS A 43 2.79 9.39 16.36
CA HIS A 43 1.74 8.58 16.99
C HIS A 43 1.02 7.76 15.93
N VAL A 44 0.57 6.56 16.31
CA VAL A 44 -0.23 5.65 15.47
C VAL A 44 -1.45 5.20 16.26
N LEU A 45 -2.61 5.27 15.62
CA LEU A 45 -3.87 4.71 16.11
C LEU A 45 -4.41 3.78 15.00
N ASP A 46 -4.30 2.47 15.22
CA ASP A 46 -4.72 1.41 14.30
C ASP A 46 -5.81 0.50 14.91
N LYS A 47 -6.02 0.59 16.22
CA LYS A 47 -7.07 -0.13 16.96
C LYS A 47 -8.13 0.83 17.45
N LEU A 48 -9.07 1.16 16.55
CA LEU A 48 -10.19 2.04 16.90
C LEU A 48 -11.34 1.24 17.51
N LYS A 49 -12.05 1.89 18.43
CA LYS A 49 -13.39 1.49 18.86
C LYS A 49 -14.42 2.16 17.97
N TYR A 50 -15.38 1.41 17.53
CA TYR A 50 -16.46 1.82 16.62
C TYR A 50 -17.81 1.72 17.36
N GLU A 51 -18.75 2.55 16.95
CA GLU A 51 -20.14 2.39 17.31
C GLU A 51 -20.77 1.20 16.56
N HIS A 52 -21.95 0.78 16.98
CA HIS A 52 -22.64 -0.38 16.42
C HIS A 52 -22.93 -0.22 14.90
N ASP A 53 -23.13 1.01 14.43
CA ASP A 53 -23.36 1.34 13.01
C ASP A 53 -22.05 1.52 12.20
N GLY A 54 -20.90 1.27 12.82
CA GLY A 54 -19.58 1.42 12.19
C GLY A 54 -19.07 2.87 12.17
N SER A 55 -19.78 3.82 12.77
CA SER A 55 -19.27 5.18 12.92
C SER A 55 -18.16 5.26 13.97
N PHE A 56 -17.30 6.25 13.84
CA PHE A 56 -16.23 6.51 14.78
C PHE A 56 -15.95 7.99 14.95
N GLU A 57 -15.44 8.33 16.13
CA GLU A 57 -14.85 9.63 16.43
C GLU A 57 -13.48 9.43 17.08
N ILE A 58 -12.53 10.29 16.72
CA ILE A 58 -11.18 10.37 17.31
C ILE A 58 -10.94 11.81 17.70
N ILE A 59 -10.51 12.05 18.92
CA ILE A 59 -10.05 13.37 19.35
C ILE A 59 -8.53 13.44 19.20
N LEU A 60 -8.06 14.42 18.44
CA LEU A 60 -6.64 14.72 18.27
C LEU A 60 -6.28 15.97 19.09
N GLY A 61 -5.21 15.88 19.86
CA GLY A 61 -4.71 16.98 20.69
C GLY A 61 -5.47 17.16 22.00
N GLY A 62 -5.16 18.24 22.68
CA GLY A 62 -5.69 18.50 24.02
C GLY A 62 -5.28 17.46 25.07
N LYS A 63 -5.89 17.53 26.26
CA LYS A 63 -5.71 16.52 27.29
C LYS A 63 -6.70 15.39 27.07
N ASN A 64 -6.25 14.15 27.26
CA ASN A 64 -7.17 13.02 27.26
C ASN A 64 -8.17 13.13 28.43
N GLN A 65 -9.46 13.23 28.11
CA GLN A 65 -10.56 13.32 29.04
C GLN A 65 -11.38 12.02 29.04
N ASN A 66 -10.72 10.88 28.96
CA ASN A 66 -11.33 9.55 28.81
C ASN A 66 -12.08 9.35 27.48
N PHE A 67 -11.61 10.00 26.41
CA PHE A 67 -12.15 9.76 25.09
C PHE A 67 -11.94 8.32 24.66
N THR A 68 -12.90 7.75 23.97
CA THR A 68 -12.88 6.37 23.49
C THR A 68 -11.71 6.15 22.52
N ASN A 69 -11.51 7.08 21.59
CA ASN A 69 -10.35 7.14 20.71
C ASN A 69 -9.69 8.52 20.86
N TRP A 70 -8.43 8.53 21.24
CA TRP A 70 -7.68 9.76 21.44
C TRP A 70 -6.24 9.59 20.97
N MET A 71 -5.66 10.65 20.41
CA MET A 71 -4.27 10.70 20.02
C MET A 71 -3.67 12.08 20.34
N PRO A 72 -2.50 12.15 21.00
CA PRO A 72 -1.84 13.41 21.28
C PRO A 72 -1.35 14.09 20.00
N LEU A 73 -1.13 15.40 20.08
CA LEU A 73 -0.46 16.18 19.05
C LEU A 73 0.72 16.92 19.67
N GLU A 74 1.84 16.97 18.92
CA GLU A 74 2.97 17.83 19.23
C GLU A 74 2.64 19.29 18.86
N ASN A 75 3.09 20.26 19.66
CA ASN A 75 2.82 21.70 19.44
C ASN A 75 3.63 22.26 18.26
N THR A 76 3.37 21.77 17.07
CA THR A 76 3.97 22.16 15.81
C THR A 76 3.05 21.84 14.64
N LEU A 77 3.45 22.18 13.42
CA LEU A 77 2.75 21.71 12.22
C LEU A 77 2.85 20.18 12.13
N ILE A 78 1.72 19.52 12.01
CA ILE A 78 1.59 18.06 11.97
C ILE A 78 0.97 17.65 10.64
N ARG A 79 1.52 16.61 10.02
CA ARG A 79 0.87 15.89 8.93
C ARG A 79 0.09 14.71 9.49
N LEU A 80 -1.22 14.75 9.44
CA LEU A 80 -2.09 13.60 9.68
C LEU A 80 -2.20 12.79 8.39
N LEU A 81 -1.94 11.50 8.47
CA LEU A 81 -2.05 10.56 7.36
C LEU A 81 -2.96 9.40 7.77
N VAL A 82 -4.02 9.18 7.02
CA VAL A 82 -4.92 8.04 7.19
C VAL A 82 -4.70 7.06 6.05
N ARG A 83 -4.53 5.80 6.38
CA ARG A 83 -4.42 4.70 5.42
C ARG A 83 -5.61 3.77 5.58
N GLN A 84 -6.30 3.49 4.47
CA GLN A 84 -7.23 2.37 4.37
C GLN A 84 -6.59 1.31 3.47
N THR A 85 -6.45 0.09 3.98
CA THR A 85 -5.87 -1.04 3.24
C THR A 85 -6.98 -1.97 2.81
N TYR A 86 -6.95 -2.41 1.57
CA TYR A 86 -7.95 -3.28 0.96
C TYR A 86 -7.29 -4.61 0.58
N SER A 87 -7.98 -5.71 0.85
CA SER A 87 -7.56 -7.05 0.50
C SER A 87 -8.57 -7.75 -0.39
N ASP A 88 -9.83 -7.85 0.02
CA ASP A 88 -10.92 -8.36 -0.82
C ASP A 88 -11.59 -7.23 -1.61
N TRP A 89 -11.06 -6.95 -2.80
CA TRP A 89 -11.58 -5.87 -3.63
C TRP A 89 -12.98 -6.11 -4.21
N ASN A 90 -13.51 -7.32 -4.13
CA ASN A 90 -14.87 -7.60 -4.58
C ASN A 90 -15.92 -7.13 -3.56
N ASN A 91 -15.61 -7.26 -2.27
CA ASN A 91 -16.58 -7.08 -1.19
C ASN A 91 -16.31 -5.84 -0.32
N GLU A 92 -15.08 -5.35 -0.24
CA GLU A 92 -14.73 -4.24 0.64
C GLU A 92 -15.28 -2.90 0.14
N ILE A 93 -15.72 -2.08 1.10
CA ILE A 93 -16.29 -0.75 0.88
C ILE A 93 -15.42 0.27 1.62
N PRO A 94 -14.99 1.37 0.95
CA PRO A 94 -14.27 2.44 1.61
C PRO A 94 -15.06 3.07 2.76
N GLY A 95 -14.38 3.39 3.85
CA GLY A 95 -14.94 4.24 4.90
C GLY A 95 -14.89 5.72 4.52
N THR A 96 -15.68 6.53 5.22
CA THR A 96 -15.65 7.99 5.12
C THR A 96 -14.77 8.59 6.21
N ILE A 97 -14.09 9.69 5.92
CA ILE A 97 -13.19 10.36 6.86
C ILE A 97 -13.37 11.86 6.73
N HIS A 98 -13.68 12.50 7.86
CA HIS A 98 -13.85 13.94 7.98
C HIS A 98 -12.99 14.45 9.12
N ILE A 99 -12.64 15.73 9.10
CA ILE A 99 -11.89 16.38 10.17
C ILE A 99 -12.42 17.80 10.41
N ASP A 100 -12.68 18.11 11.67
CA ASP A 100 -13.10 19.42 12.12
C ASP A 100 -12.19 19.92 13.24
N ARG A 101 -11.83 21.21 13.21
CA ARG A 101 -11.20 21.86 14.35
C ARG A 101 -12.27 22.28 15.35
N ILE A 102 -12.14 21.87 16.63
CA ILE A 102 -13.20 22.03 17.64
C ILE A 102 -12.84 22.97 18.78
N ASP A 103 -11.61 23.46 18.85
CA ASP A 103 -11.15 24.41 19.88
C ASP A 103 -11.43 25.89 19.54
N LYS A 104 -11.98 26.17 18.36
CA LYS A 104 -12.32 27.50 17.88
C LYS A 104 -13.74 27.54 17.34
N GLU A 105 -14.51 28.53 17.77
CA GLU A 105 -15.91 28.70 17.36
C GLU A 105 -16.09 28.97 15.85
N LYS A 106 -15.10 29.56 15.21
CA LYS A 106 -15.12 29.82 13.77
C LYS A 106 -13.83 29.33 13.14
N PRO A 107 -13.89 28.33 12.25
CA PRO A 107 -12.75 27.96 11.44
C PRO A 107 -12.33 29.16 10.59
N SER A 108 -11.11 29.65 10.78
CA SER A 108 -10.55 30.65 9.88
C SER A 108 -10.04 29.94 8.62
N PHE A 109 -10.64 30.22 7.48
CA PHE A 109 -10.03 29.86 6.21
C PHE A 109 -8.70 30.59 6.07
N PRO A 110 -7.63 29.92 5.63
CA PRO A 110 -6.37 30.60 5.38
C PRO A 110 -6.57 31.68 4.33
N ILE A 111 -6.12 32.90 4.65
CA ILE A 111 -6.17 34.01 3.69
C ILE A 111 -5.19 33.69 2.55
N ILE A 112 -5.75 33.40 1.39
CA ILE A 112 -4.97 33.16 0.18
C ILE A 112 -4.57 34.51 -0.39
N ASN A 113 -3.29 34.83 -0.40
CA ASN A 113 -2.75 36.03 -1.04
C ASN A 113 -1.65 35.67 -2.04
N SER A 114 -1.27 36.59 -2.90
CA SER A 114 -0.28 36.35 -3.96
C SER A 114 1.08 35.87 -3.45
N ARG A 115 1.52 36.37 -2.29
CA ARG A 115 2.77 35.95 -1.68
C ARG A 115 2.72 34.51 -1.19
N SER A 116 1.61 34.11 -0.53
CA SER A 116 1.44 32.71 -0.07
C SER A 116 1.36 31.74 -1.24
N VAL A 117 0.66 32.11 -2.31
CA VAL A 117 0.59 31.31 -3.55
C VAL A 117 1.96 31.17 -4.19
N SER A 118 2.70 32.28 -4.35
CA SER A 118 4.06 32.26 -4.91
C SER A 118 4.99 31.35 -4.12
N ASN A 119 5.02 31.48 -2.78
CA ASN A 119 5.82 30.63 -1.92
C ASN A 119 5.44 29.15 -2.03
N ASN A 120 4.13 28.86 -2.09
CA ASN A 120 3.66 27.48 -2.23
C ASN A 120 4.04 26.87 -3.58
N LEU A 121 4.01 27.65 -4.66
CA LEU A 121 4.46 27.20 -6.00
C LEU A 121 5.97 26.88 -6.02
N VAL A 122 6.78 27.74 -5.44
CA VAL A 122 8.24 27.49 -5.32
C VAL A 122 8.50 26.23 -4.49
N ASN A 123 7.82 26.09 -3.34
CA ASN A 123 7.96 24.92 -2.48
C ASN A 123 7.47 23.62 -3.20
N LEU A 124 6.40 23.71 -3.98
CA LEU A 124 5.91 22.61 -4.79
C LEU A 124 6.94 22.20 -5.84
N GLY A 125 7.53 23.15 -6.55
CA GLY A 125 8.59 22.90 -7.53
C GLY A 125 9.78 22.17 -6.93
N ASN A 126 10.25 22.60 -5.76
CA ASN A 126 11.34 21.95 -5.04
C ASN A 126 10.96 20.53 -4.60
N LYS A 127 9.73 20.31 -4.13
CA LYS A 127 9.26 18.97 -3.75
C LYS A 127 9.15 18.04 -4.96
N VAL A 128 8.66 18.52 -6.09
CA VAL A 128 8.58 17.75 -7.34
C VAL A 128 9.98 17.30 -7.76
N LEU A 129 10.94 18.23 -7.81
CA LEU A 129 12.32 17.92 -8.17
C LEU A 129 12.95 16.90 -7.21
N LEU A 130 12.76 17.10 -5.90
CA LEU A 130 13.25 16.17 -4.88
C LEU A 130 12.67 14.76 -5.04
N ASN A 131 11.38 14.66 -5.32
CA ASN A 131 10.73 13.35 -5.49
C ASN A 131 11.11 12.70 -6.82
N ALA A 132 11.29 13.48 -7.89
CA ALA A 132 11.72 12.99 -9.20
C ALA A 132 13.13 12.38 -9.18
N THR A 133 13.99 12.79 -8.24
CA THR A 133 15.33 12.23 -8.06
C THR A 133 15.36 11.13 -6.98
N ARG A 134 14.71 11.34 -5.84
CA ARG A 134 14.73 10.46 -4.67
C ARG A 134 14.25 9.03 -4.97
N TRP A 135 13.12 8.90 -5.63
CA TRP A 135 12.50 7.60 -5.83
C TRP A 135 13.24 6.73 -6.85
N PRO A 136 13.67 7.26 -8.01
CA PRO A 136 14.59 6.53 -8.89
C PRO A 136 15.92 6.16 -8.21
N GLU A 137 16.49 7.07 -7.42
CA GLU A 137 17.70 6.74 -6.65
C GLU A 137 17.46 5.65 -5.60
N TYR A 138 16.32 5.66 -4.93
CA TYR A 138 15.94 4.59 -4.01
C TYR A 138 15.86 3.25 -4.73
N GLN A 139 15.18 3.19 -5.88
CA GLN A 139 15.11 1.99 -6.71
C GLN A 139 16.51 1.51 -7.12
N LEU A 140 17.31 2.39 -7.70
CA LEU A 140 18.65 2.05 -8.20
C LEU A 140 19.62 1.65 -7.08
N LYS A 141 19.73 2.48 -6.02
CA LYS A 141 20.76 2.31 -4.99
C LYS A 141 20.35 1.36 -3.85
N ARG A 142 19.05 1.26 -3.52
CA ARG A 142 18.58 0.48 -2.38
C ARG A 142 17.96 -0.86 -2.80
N ILE A 143 17.45 -0.97 -4.03
CA ILE A 143 16.87 -2.19 -4.53
C ILE A 143 17.82 -2.87 -5.51
N GLU A 144 18.08 -2.27 -6.66
CA GLU A 144 18.82 -2.92 -7.75
C GLU A 144 20.29 -3.20 -7.44
N GLN A 145 20.95 -2.36 -6.63
CA GLN A 145 22.35 -2.61 -6.22
C GLN A 145 22.48 -3.60 -5.05
N MET A 146 21.44 -3.76 -4.23
CA MET A 146 21.50 -4.57 -3.01
C MET A 146 20.83 -5.94 -3.15
N ILE A 147 19.99 -6.13 -4.15
CA ILE A 147 19.22 -7.34 -4.38
C ILE A 147 19.56 -7.83 -5.79
N ALA A 148 19.82 -9.12 -5.96
CA ALA A 148 20.10 -9.68 -7.28
C ALA A 148 18.89 -9.50 -8.21
N VAL A 149 19.16 -9.28 -9.52
CA VAL A 149 18.10 -9.19 -10.53
C VAL A 149 17.26 -10.48 -10.55
N ASN A 150 15.97 -10.35 -10.82
CA ASN A 150 15.01 -11.46 -10.85
C ASN A 150 14.98 -12.25 -9.53
N SER A 151 15.13 -11.52 -8.42
CA SER A 151 15.07 -12.10 -7.07
C SER A 151 14.24 -11.24 -6.12
N ILE A 152 14.00 -11.75 -4.92
CA ILE A 152 13.26 -11.07 -3.85
C ILE A 152 14.02 -11.18 -2.54
N SER A 153 14.08 -10.10 -1.78
CA SER A 153 14.77 -10.05 -0.50
C SER A 153 14.01 -10.82 0.60
N LYS A 154 14.72 -11.19 1.65
CA LYS A 154 14.08 -11.63 2.91
C LYS A 154 13.20 -10.50 3.45
N PRO A 155 12.05 -10.83 4.09
CA PRO A 155 11.21 -9.85 4.76
C PRO A 155 11.98 -9.08 5.84
N ARG A 156 11.78 -7.76 5.88
CA ARG A 156 12.38 -6.88 6.88
C ARG A 156 11.33 -5.98 7.48
N LYS A 157 11.47 -5.65 8.75
CA LYS A 157 10.65 -4.61 9.39
C LYS A 157 10.83 -3.30 8.65
N VAL A 158 9.72 -2.66 8.34
CA VAL A 158 9.78 -1.31 7.77
C VAL A 158 10.40 -0.40 8.81
N GLY A 159 11.45 0.30 8.39
CA GLY A 159 12.15 1.23 9.26
C GLY A 159 11.25 2.36 9.74
N GLN A 160 11.71 3.09 10.74
CA GLN A 160 10.98 4.17 11.40
C GLN A 160 10.63 5.32 10.46
N THR A 161 11.23 5.40 9.27
CA THR A 161 11.06 6.52 8.34
C THR A 161 9.92 6.29 7.36
N GLY A 162 8.78 6.94 7.57
CA GLY A 162 7.68 7.08 6.61
C GLY A 162 6.80 5.84 6.38
N GLY A 163 7.13 4.69 6.94
CA GLY A 163 6.39 3.44 6.83
C GLY A 163 5.24 3.30 7.83
N LEU A 164 4.48 2.23 7.72
CA LEU A 164 3.53 1.80 8.73
C LEU A 164 4.30 0.96 9.77
N LEU A 165 4.22 1.32 11.03
CA LEU A 165 4.80 0.50 12.11
C LEU A 165 4.13 -0.89 12.13
N GLY A 166 4.91 -1.91 12.43
CA GLY A 166 4.40 -3.29 12.44
C GLY A 166 4.32 -3.96 11.06
N ARG A 167 4.80 -3.29 10.00
CA ARG A 167 4.86 -3.84 8.64
C ARG A 167 6.15 -4.60 8.39
N LEU A 168 6.05 -5.78 7.77
CA LEU A 168 7.15 -6.44 7.08
C LEU A 168 7.08 -6.15 5.58
N MET A 169 8.23 -6.02 4.95
CA MET A 169 8.34 -5.82 3.49
C MET A 169 9.49 -6.65 2.92
N SER A 170 9.23 -7.26 1.77
CA SER A 170 10.25 -7.80 0.86
C SER A 170 10.27 -6.97 -0.40
N HIS A 171 11.47 -6.65 -0.86
CA HIS A 171 11.70 -5.93 -2.09
C HIS A 171 12.37 -6.85 -3.10
N GLY A 172 12.08 -6.65 -4.35
CA GLY A 172 12.75 -7.28 -5.46
C GLY A 172 12.72 -6.38 -6.68
N HIS A 173 13.37 -6.80 -7.72
CA HIS A 173 13.25 -6.18 -9.02
C HIS A 173 13.38 -7.25 -10.10
N PHE A 174 12.69 -7.02 -11.21
CA PHE A 174 12.74 -7.89 -12.37
C PHE A 174 13.40 -7.18 -13.54
N ASN A 175 14.03 -7.99 -14.41
CA ASN A 175 14.46 -7.61 -15.74
C ASN A 175 14.25 -8.85 -16.63
N LEU A 176 13.14 -8.86 -17.40
CA LEU A 176 12.66 -10.03 -18.11
C LEU A 176 12.71 -9.81 -19.62
N LYS A 177 13.15 -10.83 -20.34
CA LYS A 177 13.00 -10.92 -21.79
C LYS A 177 11.58 -11.38 -22.14
N ASP A 178 11.19 -11.25 -23.38
CA ASP A 178 9.85 -11.62 -23.87
C ASP A 178 9.51 -13.09 -23.65
N ASP A 179 10.51 -13.97 -23.63
CA ASP A 179 10.39 -15.41 -23.43
C ASP A 179 10.64 -15.86 -21.96
N GLU A 180 10.77 -14.91 -21.04
CA GLU A 180 11.07 -15.17 -19.63
C GLU A 180 9.87 -14.87 -18.72
N VAL A 181 9.76 -15.65 -17.67
CA VAL A 181 8.76 -15.53 -16.61
C VAL A 181 9.47 -15.58 -15.27
N LEU A 182 9.13 -14.65 -14.38
CA LEU A 182 9.59 -14.69 -13.00
C LEU A 182 8.46 -15.21 -12.10
N ILE A 183 8.73 -16.28 -11.37
CA ILE A 183 7.78 -16.87 -10.42
C ILE A 183 8.20 -16.47 -9.02
N ILE A 184 7.30 -15.83 -8.27
CA ILE A 184 7.48 -15.59 -6.84
C ILE A 184 6.62 -16.59 -6.09
N LYS A 185 7.26 -17.58 -5.47
CA LYS A 185 6.58 -18.51 -4.57
C LYS A 185 6.51 -17.89 -3.18
N ALA A 186 5.33 -17.86 -2.60
CA ALA A 186 5.07 -17.32 -1.26
C ALA A 186 4.04 -18.20 -0.53
N TRP A 187 3.95 -18.05 0.78
CA TRP A 187 3.07 -18.84 1.62
C TRP A 187 2.01 -17.95 2.26
N PRO A 188 0.78 -18.45 2.50
CA PRO A 188 -0.18 -17.75 3.35
C PRO A 188 0.39 -17.58 4.76
N THR A 189 0.03 -16.49 5.39
CA THR A 189 0.48 -16.14 6.74
C THR A 189 -0.70 -15.70 7.60
N GLU A 190 -0.48 -15.57 8.91
CA GLU A 190 -1.48 -15.01 9.85
C GLU A 190 -1.55 -13.46 9.80
N ALA A 191 -0.91 -12.82 8.84
CA ALA A 191 -1.00 -11.37 8.66
C ALA A 191 -2.44 -10.94 8.38
N GLU A 192 -2.86 -9.83 8.99
CA GLU A 192 -4.17 -9.24 8.66
C GLU A 192 -4.24 -8.85 7.18
N TYR A 193 -3.13 -8.41 6.61
CA TYR A 193 -2.98 -8.13 5.20
C TYR A 193 -1.67 -8.72 4.67
N GLN A 194 -1.75 -9.40 3.53
CA GLN A 194 -0.61 -9.86 2.73
C GLN A 194 -0.87 -9.55 1.28
N GLY A 195 0.12 -9.00 0.57
CA GLY A 195 -0.03 -8.69 -0.85
C GLY A 195 1.30 -8.51 -1.56
N ILE A 196 1.24 -8.66 -2.89
CA ILE A 196 2.32 -8.39 -3.83
C ILE A 196 1.86 -7.34 -4.83
N GLN A 197 2.75 -6.38 -5.16
CA GLN A 197 2.49 -5.40 -6.20
C GLN A 197 3.75 -5.12 -7.01
N LEU A 198 3.53 -4.76 -8.27
CA LEU A 198 4.57 -4.33 -9.18
C LEU A 198 4.63 -2.80 -9.25
N GLY A 199 5.81 -2.30 -9.53
CA GLY A 199 6.08 -0.88 -9.73
C GLY A 199 7.08 -0.66 -10.86
N ASN A 200 7.09 0.57 -11.39
CA ASN A 200 8.06 0.99 -12.39
C ASN A 200 9.38 1.45 -11.73
N PRO A 201 10.42 1.77 -12.51
CA PRO A 201 11.70 2.27 -11.98
C PRO A 201 11.61 3.60 -11.21
N TRP A 202 10.49 4.33 -11.32
CA TRP A 202 10.23 5.55 -10.54
C TRP A 202 9.53 5.28 -9.20
N TRP A 203 9.42 4.00 -8.80
CA TRP A 203 8.72 3.60 -7.58
C TRP A 203 7.22 3.96 -7.59
N GLN A 204 6.63 3.98 -8.77
CA GLN A 204 5.19 4.16 -8.95
C GLN A 204 4.53 2.80 -9.14
N SER A 205 3.34 2.62 -8.57
CA SER A 205 2.51 1.44 -8.88
C SER A 205 2.18 1.41 -10.36
N LEU A 206 2.22 0.25 -10.98
CA LEU A 206 1.72 0.04 -12.34
C LEU A 206 0.19 0.25 -12.38
N ASP A 207 -0.45 0.17 -13.55
CA ASP A 207 -1.90 0.40 -13.71
C ASP A 207 -2.73 -0.70 -13.04
N TYR A 208 -2.81 -0.64 -11.73
CA TYR A 208 -3.56 -1.60 -10.91
C TYR A 208 -5.08 -1.52 -11.10
N ALA A 209 -5.60 -0.49 -11.72
CA ALA A 209 -7.03 -0.34 -11.97
C ALA A 209 -7.49 -1.12 -13.21
N ASN A 210 -6.68 -1.15 -14.25
CA ASN A 210 -7.04 -1.72 -15.55
C ASN A 210 -6.24 -2.99 -15.91
N ARG A 211 -5.24 -3.35 -15.09
CA ARG A 211 -4.36 -4.51 -15.28
C ARG A 211 -4.16 -5.27 -13.97
N ILE A 212 -3.75 -6.51 -14.04
CA ILE A 212 -3.45 -7.32 -12.86
C ILE A 212 -1.98 -7.10 -12.47
N THR A 213 -1.67 -5.95 -11.89
CA THR A 213 -0.31 -5.59 -11.48
C THR A 213 -0.05 -5.73 -9.98
N SER A 214 -1.07 -6.21 -9.26
CA SER A 214 -1.01 -6.52 -7.83
C SER A 214 -2.03 -7.59 -7.49
N LEU A 215 -1.75 -8.39 -6.48
CA LEU A 215 -2.67 -9.36 -5.87
C LEU A 215 -2.48 -9.35 -4.35
N THR A 216 -3.58 -9.50 -3.64
CA THR A 216 -3.59 -9.73 -2.20
C THR A 216 -3.82 -11.21 -1.91
N ALA A 217 -3.65 -11.64 -0.66
CA ALA A 217 -3.97 -13.02 -0.27
C ALA A 217 -5.43 -13.38 -0.57
N ASP A 218 -6.38 -12.45 -0.32
CA ASP A 218 -7.81 -12.67 -0.58
C ASP A 218 -8.16 -12.69 -2.10
N GLN A 219 -7.25 -12.29 -2.96
CA GLN A 219 -7.38 -12.32 -4.42
C GLN A 219 -6.59 -13.46 -5.08
N SER A 220 -5.79 -14.18 -4.32
CA SER A 220 -4.84 -15.17 -4.83
C SER A 220 -5.37 -16.59 -4.66
N ALA A 221 -5.11 -17.43 -5.64
CA ALA A 221 -5.38 -18.86 -5.58
C ALA A 221 -4.23 -19.61 -4.91
N LEU A 222 -4.54 -20.57 -4.06
CA LEU A 222 -3.58 -21.49 -3.45
C LEU A 222 -3.39 -22.72 -4.33
N SER A 223 -2.16 -23.15 -4.50
CA SER A 223 -1.83 -24.44 -5.09
C SER A 223 -2.00 -25.57 -4.07
N SER A 224 -1.99 -26.81 -4.52
CA SER A 224 -2.16 -28.01 -3.67
C SER A 224 -1.08 -28.16 -2.60
N ASP A 225 0.10 -27.61 -2.82
CA ASP A 225 1.18 -27.60 -1.82
C ASP A 225 0.98 -26.49 -0.75
N GLY A 226 -0.11 -25.71 -0.84
CA GLY A 226 -0.45 -24.63 0.08
C GLY A 226 0.30 -23.33 -0.16
N ALA A 227 1.03 -23.18 -1.27
CA ALA A 227 1.73 -21.94 -1.62
C ALA A 227 0.97 -21.13 -2.66
N TYR A 228 1.31 -19.85 -2.77
CA TYR A 228 0.99 -18.97 -3.90
C TYR A 228 2.15 -19.01 -4.89
N TYR A 229 1.83 -19.10 -6.19
CA TYR A 229 2.77 -18.95 -7.30
C TYR A 229 2.39 -17.72 -8.12
N TYR A 230 2.97 -16.58 -7.80
CA TYR A 230 2.77 -15.34 -8.55
C TYR A 230 3.65 -15.35 -9.79
N ILE A 231 3.02 -15.22 -10.96
CA ILE A 231 3.65 -15.39 -12.26
C ILE A 231 3.77 -14.03 -12.94
N LEU A 232 4.97 -13.47 -12.99
CA LEU A 232 5.26 -12.18 -13.60
C LEU A 232 5.66 -12.39 -15.06
N SER A 233 4.89 -11.86 -15.99
CA SER A 233 5.20 -11.95 -17.44
C SER A 233 4.47 -10.87 -18.22
N ARG A 234 4.95 -10.56 -19.42
CA ARG A 234 4.34 -9.62 -20.35
C ARG A 234 3.02 -10.14 -20.92
N THR A 235 2.99 -11.43 -21.25
CA THR A 235 1.81 -12.08 -21.84
C THR A 235 1.13 -12.93 -20.78
N ASP A 236 -0.21 -12.84 -20.72
CA ASP A 236 -1.03 -13.65 -19.80
C ASP A 236 -0.86 -15.16 -20.13
N PRO A 237 -0.28 -15.95 -19.22
CA PRO A 237 -0.09 -17.38 -19.44
C PRO A 237 -1.34 -18.21 -19.09
N GLY A 238 -2.46 -17.57 -18.72
CA GLY A 238 -3.73 -18.24 -18.37
C GLY A 238 -3.79 -18.85 -16.98
N TYR A 239 -3.00 -18.38 -16.02
CA TYR A 239 -3.04 -18.79 -14.61
C TYR A 239 -3.64 -17.71 -13.71
N ALA A 240 -4.30 -18.11 -12.62
CA ALA A 240 -5.03 -17.19 -11.73
C ALA A 240 -4.13 -16.10 -11.14
N ASN A 241 -2.94 -16.46 -10.66
CA ASN A 241 -2.03 -15.55 -9.98
C ASN A 241 -1.03 -14.87 -10.95
N TRP A 242 -1.43 -14.60 -12.18
CA TRP A 242 -0.61 -13.82 -13.09
C TRP A 242 -0.53 -12.36 -12.67
N LEU A 243 0.66 -11.77 -12.80
CA LEU A 243 0.95 -10.36 -12.62
C LEU A 243 1.49 -9.77 -13.93
N ASP A 244 0.75 -8.81 -14.46
CA ASP A 244 1.08 -8.11 -15.70
C ASP A 244 2.21 -7.10 -15.45
N ILE A 245 3.35 -7.29 -16.12
CA ILE A 245 4.47 -6.34 -16.06
C ILE A 245 4.28 -5.14 -17.01
N GLU A 246 3.14 -5.07 -17.69
CA GLU A 246 2.85 -4.08 -18.75
C GLU A 246 3.90 -4.18 -19.88
N ASP A 247 4.34 -3.02 -20.39
CA ASP A 247 5.40 -2.96 -21.43
C ASP A 247 6.79 -2.68 -20.82
N PHE A 248 6.95 -2.90 -19.49
CA PHE A 248 8.22 -2.70 -18.82
C PHE A 248 9.07 -3.97 -18.83
N ASP A 249 10.27 -3.90 -19.40
CA ASP A 249 11.24 -4.99 -19.29
C ASP A 249 11.75 -5.14 -17.85
N ARG A 250 11.81 -4.03 -17.11
CA ARG A 250 12.30 -3.97 -15.73
C ARG A 250 11.38 -3.16 -14.83
N GLY A 251 11.30 -3.57 -13.57
CA GLY A 251 10.49 -2.90 -12.59
C GLY A 251 10.75 -3.41 -11.16
N ALA A 252 10.01 -2.84 -10.22
CA ALA A 252 10.07 -3.19 -8.82
C ALA A 252 9.05 -4.26 -8.45
N ILE A 253 9.41 -5.09 -7.47
CA ILE A 253 8.51 -6.03 -6.80
C ILE A 253 8.44 -5.63 -5.34
N LEU A 254 7.24 -5.55 -4.79
CA LEU A 254 7.01 -5.25 -3.39
C LEU A 254 6.02 -6.24 -2.80
N MET A 255 6.45 -7.03 -1.81
CA MET A 255 5.55 -7.79 -0.96
C MET A 255 5.44 -7.15 0.42
N ARG A 256 4.25 -7.21 1.02
CA ARG A 256 3.94 -6.62 2.31
C ARG A 256 3.11 -7.55 3.17
N TRP A 257 3.38 -7.50 4.48
CA TRP A 257 2.61 -8.16 5.52
C TRP A 257 2.35 -7.14 6.63
N ASP A 258 1.09 -6.91 6.97
CA ASP A 258 0.66 -6.03 8.05
C ASP A 258 -0.07 -6.85 9.12
N GLY A 259 0.07 -6.46 10.38
CA GLY A 259 -0.66 -7.09 11.48
C GLY A 259 -0.13 -8.44 11.95
N LEU A 260 1.10 -8.82 11.57
CA LEU A 260 1.75 -10.01 12.13
C LEU A 260 2.08 -9.78 13.61
N LYS A 261 1.84 -10.80 14.43
CA LYS A 261 2.24 -10.81 15.84
C LYS A 261 3.74 -10.57 15.96
N ASP A 262 4.13 -9.65 16.84
CA ASP A 262 5.53 -9.25 17.08
C ASP A 262 6.29 -8.80 15.81
N THR A 263 5.57 -8.50 14.74
CA THR A 263 6.14 -8.19 13.42
C THR A 263 7.20 -9.24 13.02
N TYR A 264 6.83 -10.51 13.14
CA TYR A 264 7.71 -11.65 12.88
C TYR A 264 7.09 -12.57 11.83
N LEU A 265 7.92 -13.07 10.93
CA LEU A 265 7.59 -14.11 9.95
C LEU A 265 8.65 -15.19 10.04
N ASP A 266 8.22 -16.45 10.13
CA ASP A 266 9.13 -17.58 10.10
C ASP A 266 9.90 -17.64 8.77
N SER A 267 11.17 -17.97 8.82
CA SER A 267 12.03 -18.06 7.64
C SER A 267 11.59 -19.14 6.63
N ALA A 268 10.87 -20.15 7.07
CA ALA A 268 10.26 -21.17 6.20
C ALA A 268 9.16 -20.58 5.28
N LEU A 269 8.58 -19.43 5.66
CA LEU A 269 7.53 -18.73 4.91
C LEU A 269 8.08 -17.57 4.05
N PHE A 270 9.40 -17.40 3.99
CA PHE A 270 9.99 -16.33 3.19
C PHE A 270 9.74 -16.57 1.70
N PRO A 271 9.42 -15.52 0.93
CA PRO A 271 9.21 -15.66 -0.50
C PRO A 271 10.51 -16.03 -1.21
N THR A 272 10.39 -16.80 -2.27
CA THR A 272 11.49 -17.20 -3.16
C THR A 272 11.15 -16.83 -4.59
N ALA A 273 12.18 -16.61 -5.42
CA ALA A 273 12.02 -16.21 -6.82
C ALA A 273 12.71 -17.23 -7.74
N TYR A 274 12.07 -17.53 -8.88
CA TYR A 274 12.56 -18.46 -9.89
C TYR A 274 12.36 -17.87 -11.28
N LEU A 275 13.44 -17.72 -12.03
CA LEU A 275 13.39 -17.32 -13.43
C LEU A 275 13.31 -18.57 -14.31
N VAL A 276 12.28 -18.65 -15.14
CA VAL A 276 12.07 -19.79 -16.06
C VAL A 276 11.73 -19.28 -17.46
N LYS A 277 11.85 -20.13 -18.47
CA LYS A 277 11.33 -19.85 -19.80
C LYS A 277 9.81 -20.10 -19.84
N ILE A 278 9.10 -19.36 -20.69
CA ILE A 278 7.63 -19.45 -20.77
C ILE A 278 7.15 -20.84 -21.19
N ASP A 279 7.92 -21.55 -22.02
CA ASP A 279 7.65 -22.92 -22.45
C ASP A 279 7.89 -23.96 -21.33
N GLU A 280 8.73 -23.64 -20.35
CA GLU A 280 9.01 -24.47 -19.17
C GLU A 280 8.01 -24.20 -18.02
N LEU A 281 7.24 -23.11 -18.08
CA LEU A 281 6.34 -22.68 -17.01
C LEU A 281 5.40 -23.80 -16.52
N LYS A 282 4.79 -24.52 -17.46
CA LYS A 282 3.86 -25.62 -17.14
C LYS A 282 4.52 -26.76 -16.36
N SER A 283 5.77 -27.06 -16.65
CA SER A 283 6.51 -28.13 -15.96
C SER A 283 7.06 -27.69 -14.60
N PHE A 284 7.24 -26.40 -14.41
CA PHE A 284 7.69 -25.82 -13.14
C PHE A 284 6.55 -25.71 -12.11
N LEU A 285 5.36 -25.35 -12.55
CA LEU A 285 4.21 -25.17 -11.67
C LEU A 285 3.62 -26.51 -11.19
N PRO A 286 2.97 -26.56 -10.02
CA PRO A 286 2.13 -27.70 -9.63
C PRO A 286 1.12 -28.06 -10.72
N ASN A 287 0.84 -29.35 -10.89
CA ASN A 287 -0.05 -29.83 -11.98
C ASN A 287 -1.49 -29.28 -11.87
N ASP A 288 -1.90 -28.91 -10.69
CA ASP A 288 -3.23 -28.40 -10.35
C ASP A 288 -3.26 -26.86 -10.18
N GLU A 289 -2.18 -26.17 -10.61
CA GLU A 289 -2.18 -24.70 -10.56
C GLU A 289 -3.40 -24.14 -11.29
N GLN A 290 -4.13 -23.27 -10.59
CA GLN A 290 -5.42 -22.77 -11.05
C GLN A 290 -5.28 -21.98 -12.36
N LYS A 291 -5.98 -22.45 -13.39
CA LYS A 291 -6.10 -21.74 -14.67
C LYS A 291 -7.30 -20.80 -14.63
N ILE A 292 -7.24 -19.78 -15.46
CA ILE A 292 -8.28 -18.80 -15.65
C ILE A 292 -8.56 -18.62 -17.15
N SER A 293 -9.84 -18.57 -17.51
CA SER A 293 -10.26 -18.27 -18.88
C SER A 293 -10.12 -16.78 -19.20
N LYS A 294 -10.17 -16.44 -20.48
CA LYS A 294 -10.18 -15.03 -20.92
C LYS A 294 -11.35 -14.23 -20.33
N ASP A 295 -12.53 -14.82 -20.26
CA ASP A 295 -13.72 -14.16 -19.74
C ASP A 295 -13.62 -13.92 -18.22
N GLU A 296 -13.10 -14.88 -17.48
CA GLU A 296 -12.82 -14.70 -16.04
C GLU A 296 -11.76 -13.61 -15.82
N ARG A 297 -10.70 -13.54 -16.66
CA ARG A 297 -9.71 -12.47 -16.60
C ARG A 297 -10.32 -11.10 -16.87
N ILE A 298 -11.17 -10.97 -17.87
CA ILE A 298 -11.89 -9.73 -18.16
C ILE A 298 -12.75 -9.32 -16.96
N ASN A 299 -13.48 -10.26 -16.37
CA ASN A 299 -14.29 -10.00 -15.17
C ASN A 299 -13.44 -9.60 -13.97
N GLN A 300 -12.28 -10.22 -13.75
CA GLN A 300 -11.34 -9.84 -12.71
C GLN A 300 -10.88 -8.37 -12.88
N ILE A 301 -10.52 -7.96 -14.10
CA ILE A 301 -10.13 -6.58 -14.40
C ILE A 301 -11.30 -5.60 -14.21
N LEU A 302 -12.50 -5.95 -14.66
CA LEU A 302 -13.69 -5.11 -14.46
C LEU A 302 -14.02 -4.90 -12.98
N ASN A 303 -13.89 -5.94 -12.15
CA ASN A 303 -14.11 -5.84 -10.72
C ASN A 303 -13.05 -4.95 -10.04
N ARG A 304 -11.78 -5.07 -10.44
CA ARG A 304 -10.71 -4.18 -9.97
C ARG A 304 -11.03 -2.73 -10.27
N ARG A 305 -11.40 -2.42 -11.51
CA ARG A 305 -11.77 -1.06 -11.94
C ARG A 305 -12.93 -0.51 -11.11
N LYS A 306 -13.99 -1.28 -10.94
CA LYS A 306 -15.15 -0.89 -10.12
C LYS A 306 -14.74 -0.58 -8.68
N HIS A 307 -13.89 -1.40 -8.09
CA HIS A 307 -13.44 -1.17 -6.72
C HIS A 307 -12.58 0.08 -6.60
N VAL A 308 -11.64 0.29 -7.55
CA VAL A 308 -10.82 1.52 -7.58
C VAL A 308 -11.71 2.76 -7.74
N GLN A 309 -12.70 2.72 -8.61
CA GLN A 309 -13.68 3.82 -8.74
C GLN A 309 -14.39 4.12 -7.41
N LYS A 310 -14.87 3.08 -6.70
CA LYS A 310 -15.50 3.26 -5.38
C LYS A 310 -14.56 3.94 -4.36
N ARG A 311 -13.25 3.62 -4.37
CA ARG A 311 -12.29 4.23 -3.43
C ARG A 311 -12.15 5.74 -3.60
N PHE A 312 -12.41 6.25 -4.79
CA PHE A 312 -12.25 7.65 -5.16
C PHE A 312 -13.58 8.36 -5.47
N ASN A 313 -14.71 7.71 -5.15
CA ASN A 313 -16.06 8.24 -5.35
C ASN A 313 -16.36 8.64 -6.83
N TYR A 314 -15.92 7.82 -7.76
CA TYR A 314 -16.24 7.95 -9.19
C TYR A 314 -17.37 7.00 -9.62
#